data_35d6ed9175c83a61dd538034a37483c8
#
_entry.id   35d6ed9175c83a61dd538034a37483c8
#
_cell.length_a   1.000
_cell.length_b   1.000
_cell.length_c   1.000
_cell.angle_alpha   90.00
_cell.angle_beta   90.00
_cell.angle_gamma   90.00
#
_symmetry.space_group_name_H-M   'P 1'
#
loop_
_entity.id
_entity.type
_entity.pdbx_description
1 polymer ?
#
loop_
_entity_poly.entity_id
_entity_poly.type
_entity_poly.pdbx_seq_one_letter_code
_entity_poly.pdbx_strand_id
1 'polypeptide(L)'
;MFTGIIEEIGTVKQIRQGTASAVLNIRAERVLEGTKVGDSIAVNGICLTVTSLFPDAFTADVMHETLNRAAMSGLACQKRVNLERAMQINGRFNGHMVAGHIDGTGKIIHIHRDDTAVWFTIQTKPEIMRYIVEKGSVAIDGISLTAVNI
;
A
#
# COMPACT_ATOMS: atom_id res chain seq x y z
N MET A 1 11.55 3.24 1.87
CA MET A 1 10.84 4.29 2.62
C MET A 1 9.89 5.01 1.67
N PHE A 2 8.66 5.29 2.10
CA PHE A 2 7.58 5.90 1.34
C PHE A 2 7.01 7.08 2.11
N THR A 3 6.06 7.80 1.51
CA THR A 3 5.45 9.01 2.12
C THR A 3 3.95 8.84 2.39
N GLY A 4 3.32 7.84 1.83
CA GLY A 4 1.87 7.65 1.85
C GLY A 4 1.13 8.55 0.86
N ILE A 5 1.82 9.08 -0.13
CA ILE A 5 1.22 9.85 -1.22
C ILE A 5 1.18 8.97 -2.46
N ILE A 6 -0.02 8.53 -2.79
CA ILE A 6 -0.24 7.62 -3.92
C ILE A 6 0.06 8.34 -5.24
N GLU A 7 0.94 7.76 -6.06
CA GLU A 7 1.29 8.29 -7.36
C GLU A 7 0.36 7.80 -8.47
N GLU A 8 -0.14 6.55 -8.33
CA GLU A 8 -0.95 5.89 -9.35
C GLU A 8 -1.85 4.82 -8.74
N ILE A 9 -2.94 4.52 -9.41
CA ILE A 9 -3.76 3.36 -9.14
C ILE A 9 -3.49 2.31 -10.21
N GLY A 10 -2.74 1.28 -9.83
CA GLY A 10 -2.45 0.13 -10.69
C GLY A 10 -3.57 -0.90 -10.70
N THR A 11 -3.41 -1.93 -11.54
CA THR A 11 -4.34 -3.05 -11.64
C THR A 11 -3.59 -4.38 -11.62
N VAL A 12 -4.01 -5.31 -10.79
CA VAL A 12 -3.44 -6.66 -10.75
C VAL A 12 -3.80 -7.42 -12.02
N LYS A 13 -2.80 -7.71 -12.86
CA LYS A 13 -2.97 -8.51 -14.09
C LYS A 13 -3.01 -10.01 -13.79
N GLN A 14 -2.14 -10.46 -12.90
CA GLN A 14 -1.98 -11.88 -12.57
C GLN A 14 -1.39 -12.05 -11.18
N ILE A 15 -1.78 -13.11 -10.52
CA ILE A 15 -1.16 -13.62 -9.29
C ILE A 15 -0.76 -15.07 -9.55
N ARG A 16 0.52 -15.36 -9.49
CA ARG A 16 1.03 -16.73 -9.54
C ARG A 16 1.44 -17.15 -8.13
N GLN A 17 0.70 -18.09 -7.57
CA GLN A 17 1.00 -18.64 -6.26
C GLN A 17 2.09 -19.70 -6.37
N GLY A 18 3.11 -19.61 -5.53
CA GLY A 18 4.11 -20.62 -5.27
C GLY A 18 3.86 -21.32 -3.92
N THR A 19 4.80 -22.17 -3.50
CA THR A 19 4.69 -22.93 -2.23
C THR A 19 4.84 -22.06 -0.98
N ALA A 20 5.66 -21.00 -1.04
CA ALA A 20 5.96 -20.12 0.10
C ALA A 20 5.89 -18.62 -0.26
N SER A 21 5.58 -18.29 -1.51
CA SER A 21 5.50 -16.92 -2.01
C SER A 21 4.49 -16.84 -3.16
N ALA A 22 4.16 -15.61 -3.57
CA ALA A 22 3.41 -15.36 -4.78
C ALA A 22 4.14 -14.30 -5.61
N VAL A 23 4.00 -14.38 -6.93
CA VAL A 23 4.44 -13.35 -7.87
C VAL A 23 3.23 -12.54 -8.29
N LEU A 24 3.24 -11.26 -8.01
CA LEU A 24 2.25 -10.30 -8.50
C LEU A 24 2.73 -9.71 -9.81
N ASN A 25 1.86 -9.67 -10.82
CA ASN A 25 2.03 -8.87 -12.02
C ASN A 25 1.03 -7.74 -11.99
N ILE A 26 1.50 -6.50 -11.96
CA ILE A 26 0.70 -5.30 -11.76
C ILE A 26 0.86 -4.38 -12.97
N ARG A 27 -0.27 -4.05 -13.62
CA ARG A 27 -0.30 -3.01 -14.64
C ARG A 27 -0.12 -1.66 -13.99
N ALA A 28 0.77 -0.85 -14.56
CA ALA A 28 1.07 0.50 -14.14
C ALA A 28 1.67 1.28 -15.31
N GLU A 29 1.78 2.59 -15.15
CA GLU A 29 2.38 3.48 -16.14
C GLU A 29 3.34 4.45 -15.44
N ARG A 30 2.82 5.33 -14.58
CA ARG A 30 3.59 6.40 -13.94
C ARG A 30 4.70 5.87 -13.03
N VAL A 31 4.43 4.86 -12.22
CA VAL A 31 5.42 4.31 -11.29
C VAL A 31 6.52 3.51 -12.01
N LEU A 32 6.36 3.23 -13.31
CA LEU A 32 7.41 2.59 -14.11
C LEU A 32 8.49 3.57 -14.59
N GLU A 33 8.16 4.87 -14.64
CA GLU A 33 9.09 5.91 -15.09
C GLU A 33 10.33 5.97 -14.20
N GLY A 34 11.49 5.61 -14.76
CA GLY A 34 12.78 5.61 -14.05
C GLY A 34 12.98 4.48 -13.05
N THR A 35 11.97 3.64 -12.83
CA THR A 35 12.06 2.44 -11.97
C THR A 35 12.93 1.37 -12.62
N LYS A 36 13.72 0.68 -11.80
CA LYS A 36 14.61 -0.41 -12.19
C LYS A 36 14.28 -1.68 -11.43
N VAL A 37 14.70 -2.82 -11.97
CA VAL A 37 14.68 -4.08 -11.20
C VAL A 37 15.54 -3.92 -9.95
N GLY A 38 14.99 -4.33 -8.82
CA GLY A 38 15.57 -4.13 -7.49
C GLY A 38 15.04 -2.91 -6.74
N ASP A 39 14.37 -1.97 -7.40
CA ASP A 39 13.70 -0.84 -6.73
C ASP A 39 12.48 -1.31 -5.95
N SER A 40 12.07 -0.49 -4.97
CA SER A 40 10.88 -0.76 -4.15
C SER A 40 9.69 0.07 -4.62
N ILE A 41 8.55 -0.58 -4.77
CA ILE A 41 7.23 0.05 -4.97
C ILE A 41 6.31 -0.40 -3.84
N ALA A 42 5.65 0.54 -3.19
CA ALA A 42 4.57 0.23 -2.25
C ALA A 42 3.30 -0.13 -3.03
N VAL A 43 2.72 -1.29 -2.72
CA VAL A 43 1.45 -1.78 -3.28
C VAL A 43 0.46 -1.86 -2.12
N ASN A 44 -0.56 -1.00 -2.10
CA ASN A 44 -1.44 -0.79 -0.95
C ASN A 44 -0.63 -0.60 0.36
N GLY A 45 0.46 0.16 0.30
CA GLY A 45 1.34 0.42 1.44
C GLY A 45 2.35 -0.68 1.76
N ILE A 46 2.34 -1.80 1.06
CA ILE A 46 3.28 -2.90 1.26
C ILE A 46 4.51 -2.69 0.36
N CYS A 47 5.68 -2.58 0.97
CA CYS A 47 6.96 -2.49 0.25
C CYS A 47 7.24 -3.80 -0.49
N LEU A 48 7.26 -3.74 -1.82
CA LEU A 48 7.61 -4.86 -2.67
C LEU A 48 8.80 -4.50 -3.56
N THR A 49 9.68 -5.47 -3.78
CA THR A 49 10.82 -5.31 -4.68
C THR A 49 10.44 -5.71 -6.10
N VAL A 50 10.73 -4.83 -7.06
CA VAL A 50 10.51 -5.08 -8.48
C VAL A 50 11.45 -6.18 -8.97
N THR A 51 10.90 -7.26 -9.50
CA THR A 51 11.65 -8.41 -10.02
C THR A 51 11.77 -8.42 -11.54
N SER A 52 10.81 -7.83 -12.25
CA SER A 52 10.85 -7.62 -13.70
C SER A 52 10.04 -6.40 -14.09
N LEU A 53 10.43 -5.77 -15.20
CA LEU A 53 9.74 -4.62 -15.79
C LEU A 53 9.27 -4.96 -17.21
N PHE A 54 8.08 -4.48 -17.56
CA PHE A 54 7.45 -4.57 -18.86
C PHE A 54 6.99 -3.16 -19.30
N PRO A 55 6.66 -2.95 -20.58
CA PRO A 55 6.22 -1.62 -21.03
C PRO A 55 5.01 -1.04 -20.29
N ASP A 56 4.11 -1.89 -19.77
CA ASP A 56 2.85 -1.50 -19.10
C ASP A 56 2.66 -2.19 -17.74
N ALA A 57 3.72 -2.80 -17.18
CA ALA A 57 3.58 -3.58 -15.94
C ALA A 57 4.94 -3.82 -15.26
N PHE A 58 4.87 -4.23 -14.00
CA PHE A 58 6.01 -4.80 -13.27
C PHE A 58 5.60 -6.08 -12.55
N THR A 59 6.58 -6.91 -12.20
CA THR A 59 6.38 -8.02 -11.27
C THR A 59 7.09 -7.77 -9.96
N ALA A 60 6.52 -8.30 -8.88
CA ALA A 60 7.12 -8.30 -7.56
C ALA A 60 6.78 -9.59 -6.81
N ASP A 61 7.72 -10.07 -6.00
CA ASP A 61 7.54 -11.24 -5.16
C ASP A 61 6.94 -10.84 -3.80
N VAL A 62 5.99 -11.63 -3.33
CA VAL A 62 5.32 -11.43 -2.03
C VAL A 62 5.40 -12.72 -1.22
N MET A 63 5.91 -12.64 0.00
CA MET A 63 5.92 -13.74 0.94
C MET A 63 4.50 -14.08 1.41
N HIS A 64 4.19 -15.35 1.63
CA HIS A 64 2.88 -15.78 2.13
C HIS A 64 2.50 -15.12 3.46
N GLU A 65 3.47 -14.87 4.33
CA GLU A 65 3.24 -14.15 5.58
C GLU A 65 2.67 -12.74 5.32
N THR A 66 3.20 -12.03 4.34
CA THR A 66 2.70 -10.71 3.93
C THR A 66 1.30 -10.80 3.35
N LEU A 67 1.03 -11.82 2.52
CA LEU A 67 -0.32 -12.05 1.98
C LEU A 67 -1.34 -12.32 3.08
N ASN A 68 -0.96 -13.07 4.11
CA ASN A 68 -1.86 -13.45 5.21
C ASN A 68 -2.06 -12.32 6.24
N ARG A 69 -1.05 -11.50 6.49
CA ARG A 69 -1.11 -10.38 7.46
C ARG A 69 -1.74 -9.11 6.89
N ALA A 70 -1.65 -8.91 5.59
CA ALA A 70 -2.20 -7.74 4.91
C ALA A 70 -3.61 -8.03 4.37
N ALA A 71 -4.36 -6.98 4.06
CA ALA A 71 -5.63 -7.09 3.33
C ALA A 71 -5.48 -7.65 1.90
N MET A 72 -4.31 -8.22 1.59
CA MET A 72 -4.01 -8.86 0.29
C MET A 72 -4.61 -10.25 0.13
N SER A 73 -5.14 -10.88 1.18
CA SER A 73 -5.87 -12.15 1.08
C SER A 73 -7.10 -12.06 0.15
N GLY A 74 -7.63 -10.85 -0.03
CA GLY A 74 -8.71 -10.57 -1.00
C GLY A 74 -8.21 -10.07 -2.36
N LEU A 75 -6.90 -10.04 -2.59
CA LEU A 75 -6.34 -9.59 -3.87
C LEU A 75 -6.63 -10.63 -4.96
N ALA A 76 -7.19 -10.18 -6.07
CA ALA A 76 -7.52 -11.00 -7.22
C ALA A 76 -7.16 -10.26 -8.51
N CYS A 77 -7.12 -10.98 -9.62
CA CYS A 77 -6.98 -10.35 -10.93
C CYS A 77 -8.05 -9.27 -11.14
N GLN A 78 -7.69 -8.18 -11.80
CA GLN A 78 -8.50 -6.99 -12.07
C GLN A 78 -8.79 -6.12 -10.84
N LYS A 79 -8.28 -6.43 -9.65
CA LYS A 79 -8.37 -5.53 -8.50
C LYS A 79 -7.40 -4.36 -8.67
N ARG A 80 -7.88 -3.19 -8.24
CA ARG A 80 -7.10 -1.94 -8.22
C ARG A 80 -6.25 -1.89 -6.96
N VAL A 81 -5.05 -1.35 -7.08
CA VAL A 81 -4.09 -1.18 -5.99
C VAL A 81 -3.46 0.21 -6.03
N ASN A 82 -3.24 0.79 -4.87
CA ASN A 82 -2.52 2.04 -4.72
C ASN A 82 -1.02 1.79 -4.88
N LEU A 83 -0.35 2.61 -5.67
CA LEU A 83 1.08 2.49 -5.98
C LEU A 83 1.82 3.77 -5.59
N GLU A 84 2.99 3.59 -4.98
CA GLU A 84 3.93 4.65 -4.66
C GLU A 84 5.36 4.12 -4.82
N ARG A 85 6.23 4.83 -5.54
CA ARG A 85 7.66 4.52 -5.60
C ARG A 85 8.35 4.87 -4.29
N ALA A 86 9.45 4.18 -3.97
CA ALA A 86 10.30 4.58 -2.86
C ALA A 86 10.77 6.04 -3.03
N MET A 87 10.72 6.79 -1.94
CA MET A 87 11.11 8.20 -1.92
C MET A 87 12.59 8.35 -2.27
N GLN A 88 12.90 9.31 -3.13
CA GLN A 88 14.27 9.72 -3.41
C GLN A 88 14.87 10.47 -2.21
N ILE A 89 16.20 10.36 -2.02
CA ILE A 89 16.90 10.96 -0.88
C ILE A 89 16.79 12.49 -0.84
N ASN A 90 16.62 13.14 -2.00
CA ASN A 90 16.39 14.58 -2.17
C ASN A 90 14.90 14.93 -2.38
N GLY A 91 14.00 13.98 -2.19
CA GLY A 91 12.55 14.16 -2.30
C GLY A 91 11.96 14.93 -1.11
N ARG A 92 10.72 15.41 -1.28
CA ARG A 92 9.95 16.06 -0.21
C ARG A 92 9.07 15.04 0.51
N PHE A 93 8.92 15.18 1.82
CA PHE A 93 7.90 14.48 2.59
C PHE A 93 6.57 15.23 2.48
N ASN A 94 5.70 14.78 1.59
CA ASN A 94 4.36 15.37 1.43
C ASN A 94 3.30 14.70 2.33
N GLY A 95 3.61 13.54 2.91
CA GLY A 95 2.79 12.82 3.90
C GLY A 95 3.56 12.62 5.20
N HIS A 96 3.87 11.37 5.56
CA HIS A 96 4.68 11.03 6.72
C HIS A 96 5.64 9.87 6.38
N MET A 97 6.55 9.51 7.28
CA MET A 97 7.46 8.38 7.06
C MET A 97 6.71 7.06 7.11
N VAL A 98 6.64 6.36 5.97
CA VAL A 98 5.99 5.06 5.83
C VAL A 98 7.04 4.01 5.47
N ALA A 99 7.20 3.00 6.33
CA ALA A 99 8.19 1.93 6.12
C ALA A 99 7.78 0.95 5.01
N GLY A 100 6.48 0.74 4.86
CA GLY A 100 5.93 -0.28 3.94
C GLY A 100 5.85 -1.67 4.57
N HIS A 101 5.99 -1.77 5.89
CA HIS A 101 5.78 -3.00 6.67
C HIS A 101 4.44 -2.89 7.38
N ILE A 102 3.57 -3.87 7.16
CA ILE A 102 2.20 -3.83 7.65
C ILE A 102 2.13 -4.30 9.10
N ASP A 103 1.54 -3.48 9.97
CA ASP A 103 1.30 -3.82 11.37
C ASP A 103 0.07 -4.71 11.54
N GLY A 104 -0.91 -4.58 10.67
CA GLY A 104 -2.11 -5.40 10.67
C GLY A 104 -3.22 -4.86 9.77
N THR A 105 -4.44 -5.31 10.02
CA THR A 105 -5.62 -4.94 9.24
C THR A 105 -6.69 -4.30 10.11
N GLY A 106 -7.50 -3.46 9.50
CA GLY A 106 -8.71 -2.91 10.08
C GLY A 106 -9.93 -3.12 9.17
N LYS A 107 -11.11 -3.01 9.74
CA LYS A 107 -12.38 -3.08 9.02
C LYS A 107 -13.04 -1.71 8.99
N ILE A 108 -13.36 -1.20 7.81
CA ILE A 108 -14.19 0.00 7.68
C ILE A 108 -15.60 -0.37 8.13
N ILE A 109 -16.08 0.24 9.21
CA ILE A 109 -17.40 -0.03 9.79
C ILE A 109 -18.40 1.09 9.52
N HIS A 110 -17.92 2.29 9.21
CA HIS A 110 -18.76 3.43 8.84
C HIS A 110 -18.03 4.37 7.91
N ILE A 111 -18.76 4.94 6.94
CA ILE A 111 -18.29 5.99 6.03
C ILE A 111 -19.31 7.12 6.08
N HIS A 112 -18.86 8.32 6.38
CA HIS A 112 -19.67 9.53 6.41
C HIS A 112 -19.07 10.61 5.50
N ARG A 113 -19.92 11.23 4.67
CA ARG A 113 -19.52 12.39 3.85
C ARG A 113 -19.98 13.66 4.54
N ASP A 114 -19.06 14.60 4.65
CA ASP A 114 -19.27 15.90 5.25
C ASP A 114 -18.66 16.96 4.33
N ASP A 115 -19.50 17.51 3.45
CA ASP A 115 -19.13 18.41 2.38
C ASP A 115 -17.97 17.86 1.51
N THR A 116 -16.78 18.44 1.60
CA THR A 116 -15.58 17.98 0.88
C THR A 116 -14.83 16.87 1.58
N ALA A 117 -15.15 16.59 2.83
CA ALA A 117 -14.49 15.55 3.63
C ALA A 117 -15.21 14.20 3.53
N VAL A 118 -14.43 13.13 3.60
CA VAL A 118 -14.95 11.76 3.77
C VAL A 118 -14.33 11.18 5.02
N TRP A 119 -15.18 10.82 5.98
CA TRP A 119 -14.78 10.23 7.25
C TRP A 119 -14.91 8.71 7.17
N PHE A 120 -13.86 8.02 7.57
CA PHE A 120 -13.84 6.56 7.69
C PHE A 120 -13.70 6.19 9.16
N THR A 121 -14.67 5.42 9.67
CA THR A 121 -14.50 4.77 10.98
C THR A 121 -13.96 3.36 10.75
N ILE A 122 -12.79 3.09 11.34
CA ILE A 122 -12.06 1.84 11.11
C ILE A 122 -11.88 1.15 12.45
N GLN A 123 -12.38 -0.07 12.54
CA GLN A 123 -12.16 -0.95 13.69
C GLN A 123 -10.90 -1.79 13.49
N THR A 124 -10.00 -1.79 14.43
CA THR A 124 -8.80 -2.63 14.44
C THR A 124 -8.54 -3.21 15.84
N LYS A 125 -7.49 -4.03 15.96
CA LYS A 125 -7.13 -4.70 17.21
C LYS A 125 -6.50 -3.73 18.22
N PRO A 126 -6.67 -3.98 19.55
CA PRO A 126 -6.07 -3.13 20.60
C PRO A 126 -4.55 -3.01 20.46
N GLU A 127 -3.87 -4.07 19.99
CA GLU A 127 -2.41 -4.08 19.80
C GLU A 127 -1.95 -3.04 18.77
N ILE A 128 -2.81 -2.71 17.79
CA ILE A 128 -2.55 -1.67 16.79
C ILE A 128 -2.96 -0.30 17.34
N MET A 129 -4.15 -0.23 17.98
CA MET A 129 -4.70 1.01 18.53
C MET A 129 -3.75 1.75 19.47
N ARG A 130 -2.97 1.03 20.29
CA ARG A 130 -2.02 1.64 21.25
C ARG A 130 -0.90 2.47 20.59
N TYR A 131 -0.67 2.32 19.28
CA TYR A 131 0.33 3.11 18.54
C TYR A 131 -0.28 4.26 17.74
N ILE A 132 -1.61 4.35 17.68
CA ILE A 132 -2.31 5.40 16.97
C ILE A 132 -2.65 6.50 17.99
N VAL A 133 -2.31 7.73 17.65
CA VAL A 133 -2.60 8.89 18.51
C VAL A 133 -3.53 9.85 17.77
N GLU A 134 -4.42 10.47 18.48
CA GLU A 134 -5.30 11.51 17.94
C GLU A 134 -4.47 12.62 17.27
N LYS A 135 -4.89 13.06 16.09
CA LYS A 135 -4.19 14.00 15.20
C LYS A 135 -2.84 13.49 14.67
N GLY A 136 -2.47 12.26 14.95
CA GLY A 136 -1.31 11.59 14.36
C GLY A 136 -1.57 11.16 12.92
N SER A 137 -0.50 10.77 12.22
CA SER A 137 -0.58 10.21 10.87
C SER A 137 -0.62 8.69 10.91
N VAL A 138 -1.43 8.10 10.06
CA VAL A 138 -1.53 6.65 9.85
C VAL A 138 -1.58 6.34 8.37
N ALA A 139 -0.89 5.29 7.93
CA ALA A 139 -0.97 4.82 6.55
C ALA A 139 -2.01 3.70 6.45
N ILE A 140 -3.03 3.89 5.60
CA ILE A 140 -4.08 2.90 5.33
C ILE A 140 -4.10 2.62 3.83
N ASP A 141 -3.87 1.37 3.45
CA ASP A 141 -3.68 0.97 2.05
C ASP A 141 -2.67 1.87 1.32
N GLY A 142 -1.61 2.29 2.02
CA GLY A 142 -0.57 3.16 1.52
C GLY A 142 -0.90 4.66 1.55
N ILE A 143 -2.11 5.05 1.92
CA ILE A 143 -2.53 6.45 1.93
C ILE A 143 -2.23 7.07 3.30
N SER A 144 -1.49 8.17 3.31
CA SER A 144 -1.25 8.98 4.52
C SER A 144 -2.53 9.70 4.93
N LEU A 145 -3.06 9.35 6.09
CA LEU A 145 -4.29 9.91 6.64
C LEU A 145 -4.05 10.42 8.06
N THR A 146 -4.91 11.33 8.52
CA THR A 146 -4.90 11.83 9.90
C THR A 146 -5.92 11.07 10.73
N ALA A 147 -5.49 10.51 11.87
CA ALA A 147 -6.38 9.96 12.87
C ALA A 147 -7.02 11.12 13.66
N VAL A 148 -8.30 11.40 13.42
CA VAL A 148 -8.97 12.56 14.01
C VAL A 148 -9.51 12.24 15.41
N ASN A 149 -10.15 11.07 15.55
CA ASN A 149 -10.67 10.55 16.82
C ASN A 149 -10.20 9.10 16.98
N ILE A 150 -10.02 8.65 18.23
CA ILE A 150 -9.55 7.30 18.57
C ILE A 150 -10.55 6.63 19.52
#